data_cbe5fbce9152339d55b6b454bfd7f7ec
#
_entry.id   cbe5fbce9152339d55b6b454bfd7f7ec
#
_cell.length_a   1.000
_cell.length_b   1.000
_cell.length_c   1.000
_cell.angle_alpha   90.00
_cell.angle_beta   90.00
_cell.angle_gamma   90.00
#
_symmetry.space_group_name_H-M   'P 1'
#
loop_
_entity.id
_entity.type
_entity.pdbx_description
1 polymer ?
#
loop_
_entity_poly.entity_id
_entity_poly.type
_entity_poly.pdbx_seq_one_letter_code
_entity_poly.pdbx_strand_id
1 'polypeptide(L)'
;MIKHIVVAAALITGCLSFVTGESMAGGNQCGKASWYSLPGQRTASGERMNPNAMTAAHKTLPLGTVVKVVNQQTGKSIQVTINDRGPYIKGRIIDLSKAAGRQLGIIPAGTGKVCITRV
;
A
#
# COMPACT_ATOMS: atom_id res chain seq x y z
N MET A 1 1.18 -29.93 43.92
CA MET A 1 1.10 -29.61 43.56
C MET A 1 1.10 -28.91 42.56
N ILE A 2 1.34 -28.90 42.54
CA ILE A 2 1.33 -28.39 41.83
C ILE A 2 1.30 -27.59 41.01
N LYS A 3 1.44 -27.56 40.93
CA LYS A 3 1.45 -26.96 40.38
C LYS A 3 1.42 -26.22 39.45
N HIS A 4 1.55 -26.37 39.51
CA HIS A 4 1.46 -25.79 38.85
C HIS A 4 1.57 -25.05 37.99
N ILE A 5 1.77 -25.12 37.96
CA ILE A 5 1.93 -24.55 37.33
C ILE A 5 1.82 -23.81 36.48
N VAL A 6 1.89 -23.82 36.58
CA VAL A 6 1.75 -23.21 35.88
C VAL A 6 1.79 -22.49 34.99
N VAL A 7 2.04 -22.40 35.13
CA VAL A 7 2.07 -21.82 34.50
C VAL A 7 2.16 -21.19 33.50
N ALA A 8 2.29 -21.15 33.67
CA ALA A 8 2.35 -20.61 32.92
C ALA A 8 2.44 -20.01 31.93
N ALA A 9 2.58 -19.96 32.16
CA ALA A 9 2.59 -19.45 31.47
C ALA A 9 2.70 -18.86 30.49
N ALA A 10 2.88 -18.91 30.70
CA ALA A 10 2.92 -18.43 29.98
C ALA A 10 2.90 -17.82 29.06
N LEU A 11 2.98 -17.85 29.23
CA LEU A 11 2.85 -17.38 28.58
C LEU A 11 2.95 -16.70 27.74
N ILE A 12 3.13 -16.83 27.94
CA ILE A 12 3.20 -16.37 27.34
C ILE A 12 3.25 -15.77 26.46
N THR A 13 3.44 -15.93 26.66
CA THR A 13 3.40 -15.54 26.04
C THR A 13 3.39 -14.91 25.14
N GLY A 14 3.45 -14.96 25.30
CA GLY A 14 3.30 -14.52 24.72
C GLY A 14 3.42 -13.81 23.93
N CYS A 15 3.57 -13.88 24.12
CA CYS A 15 3.49 -13.34 23.57
C CYS A 15 3.52 -12.71 22.75
N LEU A 16 3.69 -12.74 22.78
CA LEU A 16 3.53 -12.38 22.21
C LEU A 16 3.55 -11.60 21.40
N SER A 17 3.66 -11.61 21.58
CA SER A 17 3.52 -11.03 21.10
C SER A 17 3.68 -10.34 20.24
N PHE A 18 4.00 -10.17 20.25
CA PHE A 18 3.99 -9.80 19.68
C PHE A 18 3.94 -9.38 18.70
N VAL A 19 4.18 -9.44 18.90
CA VAL A 19 4.07 -9.42 18.05
C VAL A 19 3.63 -8.65 17.18
N THR A 20 3.54 -8.65 17.11
CA THR A 20 2.89 -7.43 16.80
C THR A 20 3.59 -6.49 15.86
N GLY A 21 4.63 -5.89 16.30
CA GLY A 21 5.26 -4.85 15.51
C GLY A 21 5.71 -5.34 14.16
N GLU A 22 6.11 -6.51 14.11
CA GLU A 22 6.61 -7.04 12.86
C GLU A 22 5.54 -7.14 11.80
N SER A 23 4.30 -7.21 12.18
CA SER A 23 3.24 -7.21 11.19
C SER A 23 3.28 -5.94 10.35
N MET A 24 3.86 -4.87 10.85
CA MET A 24 3.94 -3.63 10.09
C MET A 24 4.87 -3.74 8.90
N ALA A 25 5.92 -4.56 8.99
CA ALA A 25 6.91 -4.63 7.93
C ALA A 25 6.34 -5.17 6.63
N GLY A 26 5.45 -6.13 6.69
CA GLY A 26 4.82 -6.68 5.49
C GLY A 26 3.34 -6.40 5.43
N GLY A 27 2.84 -5.54 6.32
CA GLY A 27 1.43 -5.38 6.47
C GLY A 27 0.79 -4.42 5.51
N ASN A 28 -0.47 -4.17 5.77
CA ASN A 28 -1.28 -3.26 4.99
C ASN A 28 -1.02 -1.83 5.39
N GLN A 29 -1.10 -0.95 4.43
CA GLN A 29 -1.22 0.47 4.66
C GLN A 29 -2.53 0.90 4.03
N CYS A 30 -3.39 1.55 4.79
CA CYS A 30 -4.68 1.99 4.30
C CYS A 30 -4.76 3.51 4.34
N GLY A 31 -5.47 4.07 3.39
CA GLY A 31 -5.63 5.50 3.30
C GLY A 31 -6.27 5.87 1.98
N LYS A 32 -6.04 7.09 1.55
CA LYS A 32 -6.65 7.60 0.33
C LYS A 32 -5.71 7.46 -0.83
N ALA A 33 -6.22 6.98 -1.95
CA ALA A 33 -5.51 6.98 -3.22
C ALA A 33 -6.03 8.12 -4.08
N SER A 34 -5.18 8.62 -4.95
CA SER A 34 -5.57 9.50 -6.05
C SER A 34 -4.89 8.99 -7.30
N TRP A 35 -5.04 9.71 -8.40
CA TRP A 35 -4.35 9.35 -9.64
C TRP A 35 -3.78 10.60 -10.28
N TYR A 36 -2.78 10.41 -11.12
CA TYR A 36 -2.14 11.53 -11.82
C TYR A 36 -1.76 11.09 -13.23
N SER A 37 -1.58 12.09 -14.10
CA SER A 37 -1.19 11.86 -15.47
C SER A 37 -0.28 13.00 -15.90
N LEU A 38 1.02 12.73 -15.97
CA LEU A 38 2.04 13.69 -16.37
C LEU A 38 2.89 13.03 -17.46
N PRO A 39 2.30 12.82 -18.65
CA PRO A 39 2.96 12.03 -19.70
C PRO A 39 4.31 12.62 -20.05
N GLY A 40 5.31 11.74 -20.13
CA GLY A 40 6.65 12.14 -20.55
C GLY A 40 7.51 12.76 -19.47
N GLN A 41 6.95 13.11 -18.31
CA GLN A 41 7.76 13.62 -17.21
C GLN A 41 8.58 12.51 -16.59
N ARG A 42 9.78 12.86 -16.14
CA ARG A 42 10.67 11.88 -15.52
C ARG A 42 10.18 11.59 -14.10
N THR A 43 10.06 10.31 -13.78
CA THR A 43 9.70 9.87 -12.44
C THR A 43 10.95 9.69 -11.59
N ALA A 44 10.76 9.41 -10.30
CA ALA A 44 11.88 9.19 -9.39
C ALA A 44 12.75 8.01 -9.80
N SER A 45 12.17 7.02 -10.47
CA SER A 45 12.93 5.86 -10.96
C SER A 45 13.81 6.19 -12.17
N GLY A 46 13.61 7.34 -12.78
CA GLY A 46 14.27 7.71 -14.02
C GLY A 46 13.47 7.36 -15.25
N GLU A 47 12.42 6.61 -15.12
CA GLU A 47 11.52 6.32 -16.23
C GLU A 47 10.66 7.54 -16.53
N ARG A 48 10.20 7.63 -17.76
CA ARG A 48 9.23 8.67 -18.09
C ARG A 48 7.84 8.18 -17.71
N MET A 49 7.02 9.09 -17.19
CA MET A 49 5.67 8.77 -16.77
C MET A 49 4.85 8.33 -17.97
N ASN A 50 4.24 7.16 -17.87
CA ASN A 50 3.34 6.62 -18.88
C ASN A 50 1.98 6.41 -18.22
N PRO A 51 0.99 7.25 -18.54
CA PRO A 51 -0.33 7.13 -17.92
C PRO A 51 -1.06 5.83 -18.26
N ASN A 52 -0.60 5.10 -19.26
CA ASN A 52 -1.20 3.83 -19.65
C ASN A 52 -0.54 2.62 -18.98
N ALA A 53 0.52 2.81 -18.23
CA ALA A 53 1.19 1.74 -17.50
C ALA A 53 0.60 1.59 -16.11
N MET A 54 0.73 0.40 -15.54
CA MET A 54 0.23 0.11 -14.18
C MET A 54 1.29 0.47 -13.16
N THR A 55 1.42 1.76 -12.87
CA THR A 55 2.44 2.30 -11.97
C THR A 55 1.82 3.25 -10.95
N ALA A 56 2.62 3.58 -9.94
CA ALA A 56 2.16 4.48 -8.89
C ALA A 56 3.33 5.19 -8.21
N ALA A 57 2.99 6.26 -7.51
CA ALA A 57 3.92 6.97 -6.63
C ALA A 57 3.61 6.61 -5.19
N HIS A 58 4.65 6.39 -4.40
CA HIS A 58 4.56 6.13 -2.96
C HIS A 58 5.71 6.83 -2.26
N LYS A 59 5.48 7.28 -1.01
CA LYS A 59 6.45 8.11 -0.32
C LYS A 59 7.73 7.37 0.04
N THR A 60 7.64 6.10 0.44
CA THR A 60 8.76 5.42 1.07
C THR A 60 9.08 4.04 0.52
N LEU A 61 8.14 3.34 -0.08
CA LEU A 61 8.44 1.99 -0.60
C LEU A 61 9.54 2.07 -1.65
N PRO A 62 10.46 1.13 -1.66
CA PRO A 62 11.52 1.13 -2.66
C PRO A 62 10.97 1.19 -4.07
N LEU A 63 11.66 1.92 -4.94
CA LEU A 63 11.29 1.95 -6.36
C LEU A 63 11.42 0.54 -6.92
N GLY A 64 10.44 0.12 -7.70
CA GLY A 64 10.37 -1.24 -8.23
C GLY A 64 9.49 -2.17 -7.39
N THR A 65 9.06 -1.74 -6.22
CA THR A 65 8.17 -2.56 -5.39
C THR A 65 6.83 -2.72 -6.10
N VAL A 66 6.32 -3.94 -6.11
CA VAL A 66 4.98 -4.23 -6.61
C VAL A 66 4.03 -4.32 -5.42
N VAL A 67 2.93 -3.61 -5.50
CA VAL A 67 1.92 -3.63 -4.45
C VAL A 67 0.56 -3.99 -5.04
N LYS A 68 -0.23 -4.65 -4.21
CA LYS A 68 -1.64 -4.89 -4.47
C LYS A 68 -2.41 -3.74 -3.85
N VAL A 69 -3.29 -3.14 -4.62
CA VAL A 69 -4.13 -2.03 -4.17
C VAL A 69 -5.58 -2.49 -4.21
N VAL A 70 -6.25 -2.42 -3.08
CA VAL A 70 -7.65 -2.85 -2.97
C VAL A 70 -8.53 -1.64 -2.74
N ASN A 71 -9.53 -1.46 -3.58
CA ASN A 71 -10.57 -0.46 -3.41
C ASN A 71 -11.51 -0.95 -2.30
N GLN A 72 -11.53 -0.24 -1.18
CA GLN A 72 -12.29 -0.68 -0.02
C GLN A 72 -13.80 -0.59 -0.20
N GLN A 73 -14.27 0.22 -1.13
CA GLN A 73 -15.70 0.34 -1.39
C GLN A 73 -16.24 -0.76 -2.28
N THR A 74 -15.44 -1.22 -3.24
CA THR A 74 -15.90 -2.17 -4.26
C THR A 74 -15.26 -3.54 -4.13
N GLY A 75 -14.13 -3.64 -3.44
CA GLY A 75 -13.36 -4.87 -3.36
C GLY A 75 -12.48 -5.13 -4.58
N LYS A 76 -12.53 -4.28 -5.60
CA LYS A 76 -11.63 -4.41 -6.75
C LYS A 76 -10.19 -4.30 -6.31
N SER A 77 -9.33 -5.06 -6.94
CA SER A 77 -7.89 -4.98 -6.67
C SER A 77 -7.10 -4.96 -7.95
N ILE A 78 -5.96 -4.31 -7.90
CA ILE A 78 -5.00 -4.24 -8.99
C ILE A 78 -3.60 -4.41 -8.42
N GLN A 79 -2.64 -4.63 -9.30
CA GLN A 79 -1.22 -4.57 -8.92
C GLN A 79 -0.56 -3.44 -9.69
N VAL A 80 0.29 -2.69 -8.99
CA VAL A 80 1.05 -1.60 -9.59
C VAL A 80 2.49 -1.67 -9.14
N THR A 81 3.39 -1.12 -9.95
CA THR A 81 4.80 -0.99 -9.62
C THR A 81 5.07 0.42 -9.16
N ILE A 82 5.72 0.58 -8.01
CA ILE A 82 6.10 1.88 -7.50
C ILE A 82 7.29 2.38 -8.30
N ASN A 83 7.13 3.50 -8.98
CA ASN A 83 8.22 4.08 -9.77
C ASN A 83 8.40 5.57 -9.54
N ASP A 84 7.66 6.15 -8.60
CA ASP A 84 7.73 7.57 -8.34
C ASP A 84 7.54 7.85 -6.85
N ARG A 85 7.77 9.09 -6.44
CA ARG A 85 7.65 9.55 -5.06
C ARG A 85 6.47 10.50 -4.89
N GLY A 86 5.86 10.43 -3.72
CA GLY A 86 4.64 11.12 -3.34
C GLY A 86 3.54 10.13 -3.06
N PRO A 87 2.33 10.59 -2.83
CA PRO A 87 1.90 11.98 -2.73
C PRO A 87 2.25 12.60 -1.38
N TYR A 88 2.39 13.92 -1.38
CA TYR A 88 2.74 14.64 -0.14
C TYR A 88 1.53 15.42 0.40
N ILE A 89 0.35 14.96 0.09
CA ILE A 89 -0.91 15.51 0.58
C ILE A 89 -1.38 14.64 1.72
N LYS A 90 -1.74 15.27 2.83
CA LYS A 90 -2.15 14.58 4.04
C LYS A 90 -3.31 13.62 3.76
N GLY A 91 -3.18 12.41 4.27
CA GLY A 91 -4.20 11.37 4.11
C GLY A 91 -4.07 10.54 2.84
N ARG A 92 -3.28 11.00 1.88
CA ARG A 92 -3.02 10.23 0.68
C ARG A 92 -1.79 9.37 0.85
N ILE A 93 -1.91 8.11 0.47
CA ILE A 93 -0.81 7.16 0.61
C ILE A 93 -0.24 6.71 -0.73
N ILE A 94 -0.99 6.87 -1.80
CA ILE A 94 -0.56 6.40 -3.12
C ILE A 94 -1.21 7.25 -4.20
N ASP A 95 -0.44 7.58 -5.24
CA ASP A 95 -0.96 8.20 -6.45
C ASP A 95 -0.81 7.22 -7.60
N LEU A 96 -1.93 6.79 -8.15
CA LEU A 96 -1.95 5.80 -9.23
C LEU A 96 -1.78 6.48 -10.58
N SER A 97 -1.24 5.75 -11.55
CA SER A 97 -1.32 6.18 -12.94
C SER A 97 -2.79 6.24 -13.35
N LYS A 98 -3.06 6.94 -14.46
CA LYS A 98 -4.43 7.04 -14.97
C LYS A 98 -5.01 5.65 -15.26
N ALA A 99 -4.24 4.78 -15.89
CA ALA A 99 -4.70 3.42 -16.19
C ALA A 99 -5.02 2.64 -14.93
N ALA A 100 -4.16 2.74 -13.91
CA ALA A 100 -4.39 2.07 -12.64
C ALA A 100 -5.63 2.63 -11.94
N GLY A 101 -5.77 3.93 -11.92
CA GLY A 101 -6.95 4.57 -11.32
C GLY A 101 -8.23 4.15 -12.01
N ARG A 102 -8.18 4.04 -13.34
CA ARG A 102 -9.35 3.59 -14.11
C ARG A 102 -9.72 2.15 -13.76
N GLN A 103 -8.73 1.26 -13.74
CA GLN A 103 -9.00 -0.14 -13.44
C GLN A 103 -9.48 -0.32 -11.99
N LEU A 104 -8.98 0.47 -11.08
CA LEU A 104 -9.39 0.40 -9.69
C LEU A 104 -10.77 1.02 -9.44
N GLY A 105 -11.24 1.83 -10.38
CA GLY A 105 -12.57 2.43 -10.29
C GLY A 105 -12.62 3.72 -9.50
N ILE A 106 -11.51 4.45 -9.38
CA ILE A 106 -11.51 5.74 -8.68
C ILE A 106 -11.56 6.95 -9.61
N ILE A 107 -11.58 6.72 -10.90
CA ILE A 107 -11.92 7.76 -11.88
C ILE A 107 -13.39 7.53 -12.21
N PRO A 108 -14.28 8.40 -12.07
CA PRO A 108 -14.23 9.86 -12.09
C PRO A 108 -14.18 10.52 -10.72
N ALA A 109 -14.30 9.79 -9.63
CA ALA A 109 -14.29 10.43 -8.32
C ALA A 109 -12.96 11.14 -8.03
N GLY A 110 -11.87 10.68 -8.59
CA GLY A 110 -10.56 11.28 -8.42
C GLY A 110 -9.79 10.74 -7.23
N THR A 111 -10.47 10.27 -6.21
CA THR A 111 -9.87 9.65 -5.03
C THR A 111 -10.71 8.47 -4.58
N GLY A 112 -10.12 7.64 -3.75
CA GLY A 112 -10.83 6.51 -3.16
C GLY A 112 -10.08 5.95 -1.98
N LYS A 113 -10.80 5.27 -1.10
CA LYS A 113 -10.20 4.60 0.05
C LYS A 113 -9.63 3.26 -0.39
N VAL A 114 -8.39 3.04 -0.08
CA VAL A 114 -7.68 1.82 -0.48
C VAL A 114 -6.85 1.27 0.66
N CYS A 115 -6.51 -0.01 0.55
CA CYS A 115 -5.43 -0.61 1.33
C CYS A 115 -4.41 -1.17 0.36
N ILE A 116 -3.13 -1.01 0.68
CA ILE A 116 -2.06 -1.54 -0.15
C ILE A 116 -1.25 -2.55 0.63
N THR A 117 -0.75 -3.55 -0.07
CA THR A 117 0.06 -4.63 0.49
C THR A 117 1.15 -4.96 -0.50
N ARG A 118 2.38 -5.15 -0.02
CA ARG A 118 3.45 -5.62 -0.91
C ARG A 118 3.13 -7.03 -1.41
N VAL A 119 3.39 -7.24 -2.67
CA VAL A 119 3.21 -8.55 -3.28
C VAL A 119 4.38 -9.46 -2.99
#